data_199a6c7596c7f92660d8324d856db122
#
_entry.id   199a6c7596c7f92660d8324d856db122
#
_cell.length_a   1.000
_cell.length_b   1.000
_cell.length_c   1.000
_cell.angle_alpha   90.00
_cell.angle_beta   90.00
_cell.angle_gamma   90.00
#
_symmetry.space_group_name_H-M   'P 1'
#
loop_
_entity.id
_entity.type
_entity.pdbx_description
1 polymer ?
#
loop_
_entity_poly.entity_id
_entity_poly.type
_entity_poly.pdbx_seq_one_letter_code
_entity_poly.pdbx_strand_id
1 'polypeptide(L)'
;MTQTLSHFMRMLTMATVSAVMLASVGTNSVRADAAAAEKALEFIEVLTVEALGLLGENNPDDAAFEEQFRTFITKGFDVPFVGRVALGAYWRRATQEQQTEYQVLFRDYIVKTYAERFRLFSGETLEVTEVIEVDEDETVVRTEIVHPDDPNISVDWHVRTGAESNLILDVIIEGLRLTRTLNENFSDIIRVGGGDVEVLLQLLRDRAANI
;
A
#
# COMPACT_ATOMS: atom_id res chain seq x y z
N MET A 1 38.90 -79.24 0.66
CA MET A 1 37.62 -78.55 0.73
C MET A 1 37.86 -77.22 1.40
N THR A 2 38.46 -76.32 0.72
CA THR A 2 38.72 -74.90 1.23
C THR A 2 39.33 -74.09 0.11
N GLN A 3 38.56 -73.70 -0.89
CA GLN A 3 38.97 -72.69 -1.88
C GLN A 3 37.79 -72.22 -2.75
N THR A 4 36.76 -71.71 -2.18
CA THR A 4 35.69 -71.09 -2.98
C THR A 4 35.06 -69.81 -2.30
N LEU A 5 35.84 -69.22 -1.41
CA LEU A 5 35.28 -68.00 -0.70
C LEU A 5 36.08 -66.71 -0.93
N SER A 6 36.96 -66.63 -1.92
CA SER A 6 37.82 -65.47 -2.11
C SER A 6 37.58 -64.63 -3.37
N HIS A 7 36.62 -65.01 -4.20
CA HIS A 7 36.35 -64.31 -5.47
C HIS A 7 35.07 -63.48 -5.49
N PHE A 8 34.33 -63.35 -4.36
CA PHE A 8 33.07 -62.59 -4.30
C PHE A 8 33.20 -61.29 -3.61
N MET A 9 34.39 -60.83 -3.18
CA MET A 9 34.61 -59.63 -2.41
C MET A 9 35.57 -58.66 -3.08
N ARG A 10 35.55 -58.60 -4.43
CA ARG A 10 36.34 -57.60 -5.19
C ARG A 10 35.57 -56.88 -6.28
N MET A 11 34.25 -56.81 -6.21
CA MET A 11 33.45 -56.08 -7.19
C MET A 11 32.34 -55.26 -6.53
N LEU A 12 32.69 -54.44 -5.53
CA LEU A 12 31.75 -53.44 -5.00
C LEU A 12 32.49 -52.22 -4.44
N THR A 13 33.24 -51.53 -5.30
CA THR A 13 33.76 -50.20 -5.00
C THR A 13 33.87 -49.42 -6.28
N MET A 14 32.73 -49.08 -6.89
CA MET A 14 32.56 -47.94 -7.81
C MET A 14 31.07 -47.72 -8.01
N ALA A 15 30.41 -47.15 -7.01
CA ALA A 15 29.09 -46.54 -7.16
C ALA A 15 29.21 -45.12 -6.69
N THR A 16 29.60 -44.24 -7.61
CA THR A 16 29.00 -42.97 -7.90
C THR A 16 28.46 -42.17 -6.70
N VAL A 17 29.31 -41.30 -6.18
CA VAL A 17 28.84 -40.08 -5.55
C VAL A 17 28.25 -39.20 -6.65
N SER A 18 27.02 -39.45 -7.05
CA SER A 18 26.17 -38.44 -7.70
C SER A 18 25.64 -37.56 -6.59
N ALA A 19 26.37 -36.48 -6.32
CA ALA A 19 25.89 -35.37 -5.51
C ALA A 19 24.62 -34.84 -6.17
N VAL A 20 23.52 -35.10 -5.52
CA VAL A 20 22.25 -34.37 -5.76
C VAL A 20 22.47 -32.92 -5.35
N MET A 21 22.90 -32.10 -6.31
CA MET A 21 22.67 -30.68 -6.27
C MET A 21 21.20 -30.43 -6.63
N LEU A 22 20.28 -30.68 -5.72
CA LEU A 22 18.91 -30.22 -5.83
C LEU A 22 18.77 -28.87 -5.09
N ALA A 23 18.78 -27.84 -5.89
CA ALA A 23 17.83 -26.76 -5.87
C ALA A 23 17.50 -26.14 -4.50
N SER A 24 18.35 -25.24 -4.03
CA SER A 24 18.02 -24.26 -2.99
C SER A 24 17.44 -22.96 -3.57
N VAL A 25 16.87 -22.99 -4.77
CA VAL A 25 16.34 -21.78 -5.43
C VAL A 25 14.90 -21.47 -4.98
N GLY A 26 14.13 -22.44 -4.48
CA GLY A 26 12.72 -22.23 -4.11
C GLY A 26 12.48 -21.77 -2.66
N THR A 27 13.42 -22.00 -1.76
CA THR A 27 13.21 -21.73 -0.32
C THR A 27 13.46 -20.28 0.08
N ASN A 28 14.19 -19.52 -0.72
CA ASN A 28 14.47 -18.12 -0.42
C ASN A 28 13.31 -17.19 -0.81
N SER A 29 12.62 -17.45 -1.93
CA SER A 29 11.47 -16.68 -2.36
C SER A 29 10.30 -16.78 -1.38
N VAL A 30 9.87 -17.99 -1.05
CA VAL A 30 8.77 -18.25 -0.10
C VAL A 30 9.03 -17.62 1.28
N ARG A 31 10.30 -17.54 1.70
CA ARG A 31 10.67 -16.96 2.97
C ARG A 31 10.74 -15.44 2.93
N ALA A 32 11.08 -14.85 1.77
CA ALA A 32 11.08 -13.41 1.55
C ALA A 32 9.64 -12.89 1.47
N ASP A 33 8.76 -13.60 0.76
CA ASP A 33 7.35 -13.27 0.60
C ASP A 33 6.62 -13.27 1.96
N ALA A 34 6.79 -14.33 2.75
CA ALA A 34 6.21 -14.42 4.09
C ALA A 34 6.70 -13.28 5.03
N ALA A 35 7.96 -12.85 4.89
CA ALA A 35 8.49 -11.73 5.66
C ALA A 35 7.91 -10.37 5.21
N ALA A 36 7.61 -10.21 3.93
CA ALA A 36 6.94 -9.02 3.41
C ALA A 36 5.49 -8.94 3.91
N ALA A 37 4.77 -10.06 3.88
CA ALA A 37 3.40 -10.16 4.40
C ALA A 37 3.32 -9.83 5.91
N GLU A 38 4.23 -10.37 6.72
CA GLU A 38 4.31 -10.07 8.16
C GLU A 38 4.58 -8.58 8.41
N LYS A 39 5.52 -7.97 7.68
CA LYS A 39 5.81 -6.53 7.79
C LYS A 39 4.63 -5.66 7.36
N ALA A 40 3.91 -6.04 6.31
CA ALA A 40 2.74 -5.30 5.85
C ALA A 40 1.61 -5.37 6.89
N LEU A 41 1.38 -6.54 7.48
CA LEU A 41 0.41 -6.72 8.56
C LEU A 41 0.75 -5.84 9.77
N GLU A 42 1.96 -5.97 10.32
CA GLU A 42 2.43 -5.16 11.45
C GLU A 42 2.31 -3.65 11.16
N PHE A 43 2.65 -3.25 9.94
CA PHE A 43 2.53 -1.86 9.52
C PHE A 43 1.10 -1.35 9.55
N ILE A 44 0.12 -2.11 9.05
CA ILE A 44 -1.30 -1.73 9.10
C ILE A 44 -1.82 -1.72 10.55
N GLU A 45 -1.41 -2.67 11.39
CA GLU A 45 -1.77 -2.68 12.82
C GLU A 45 -1.24 -1.42 13.54
N VAL A 46 0.02 -1.04 13.31
CA VAL A 46 0.61 0.19 13.88
C VAL A 46 -0.12 1.43 13.37
N LEU A 47 -0.39 1.53 12.07
CA LEU A 47 -1.14 2.64 11.51
C LEU A 47 -2.56 2.73 12.06
N THR A 48 -3.22 1.59 12.33
CA THR A 48 -4.53 1.55 12.95
C THR A 48 -4.50 2.15 14.35
N VAL A 49 -3.51 1.78 15.17
CA VAL A 49 -3.34 2.36 16.51
C VAL A 49 -3.08 3.87 16.43
N GLU A 50 -2.25 4.33 15.51
CA GLU A 50 -2.01 5.76 15.29
C GLU A 50 -3.28 6.49 14.84
N ALA A 51 -4.06 5.89 13.92
CA ALA A 51 -5.32 6.41 13.44
C ALA A 51 -6.34 6.59 14.58
N LEU A 52 -6.50 5.56 15.42
CA LEU A 52 -7.36 5.62 16.59
C LEU A 52 -6.88 6.67 17.61
N GLY A 53 -5.57 6.83 17.76
CA GLY A 53 -4.97 7.88 18.59
C GLY A 53 -5.34 9.30 18.13
N LEU A 54 -5.43 9.52 16.81
CA LEU A 54 -5.89 10.80 16.26
C LEU A 54 -7.37 11.10 16.56
N LEU A 55 -8.20 10.05 16.69
CA LEU A 55 -9.63 10.17 16.95
C LEU A 55 -9.96 10.25 18.45
N GLY A 56 -9.07 9.77 19.32
CA GLY A 56 -9.39 9.41 20.70
C GLY A 56 -9.22 10.48 21.77
N GLU A 57 -8.46 11.55 21.57
CA GLU A 57 -8.20 12.49 22.66
C GLU A 57 -8.21 13.96 22.22
N ASN A 58 -8.93 14.78 23.00
CA ASN A 58 -8.92 16.24 22.96
C ASN A 58 -8.98 16.79 21.55
N ASN A 59 -10.14 16.64 20.93
CA ASN A 59 -10.44 17.08 19.59
C ASN A 59 -9.76 18.46 19.34
N PRO A 60 -8.54 18.49 18.72
CA PRO A 60 -7.87 19.73 18.46
C PRO A 60 -8.76 20.58 17.56
N ASP A 61 -8.52 21.89 17.49
CA ASP A 61 -9.15 22.70 16.47
C ASP A 61 -8.90 22.12 15.07
N ASP A 62 -9.70 22.52 14.09
CA ASP A 62 -9.68 21.91 12.77
C ASP A 62 -8.29 22.02 12.10
N ALA A 63 -7.57 23.10 12.31
CA ALA A 63 -6.25 23.32 11.75
C ALA A 63 -5.19 22.39 12.39
N ALA A 64 -5.23 22.19 13.69
CA ALA A 64 -4.33 21.30 14.39
C ALA A 64 -4.59 19.82 14.03
N PHE A 65 -5.85 19.43 13.87
CA PHE A 65 -6.22 18.11 13.41
C PHE A 65 -5.75 17.86 11.96
N GLU A 66 -5.95 18.82 11.08
CA GLU A 66 -5.50 18.73 9.68
C GLU A 66 -3.99 18.50 9.60
N GLU A 67 -3.19 19.20 10.42
CA GLU A 67 -1.73 19.02 10.45
C GLU A 67 -1.31 17.63 11.00
N GLN A 68 -1.99 17.14 12.02
CA GLN A 68 -1.78 15.78 12.52
C GLN A 68 -2.14 14.73 11.47
N PHE A 69 -3.28 14.91 10.80
CA PHE A 69 -3.71 14.03 9.71
C PHE A 69 -2.76 14.09 8.51
N ARG A 70 -2.23 15.28 8.18
CA ARG A 70 -1.19 15.48 7.16
C ARG A 70 0.05 14.66 7.47
N THR A 71 0.50 14.69 8.71
CA THR A 71 1.65 13.91 9.18
C THR A 71 1.38 12.41 9.06
N PHE A 72 0.21 11.96 9.50
CA PHE A 72 -0.24 10.57 9.40
C PHE A 72 -0.26 10.08 7.93
N ILE A 73 -0.91 10.84 7.04
CA ILE A 73 -0.96 10.49 5.61
C ILE A 73 0.44 10.47 4.97
N THR A 74 1.28 11.45 5.26
CA THR A 74 2.63 11.52 4.67
C THR A 74 3.54 10.39 5.16
N LYS A 75 3.34 9.92 6.40
CA LYS A 75 4.09 8.80 6.97
C LYS A 75 3.60 7.45 6.45
N GLY A 76 2.28 7.28 6.31
CA GLY A 76 1.66 5.99 5.99
C GLY A 76 1.50 5.71 4.50
N PHE A 77 1.50 6.74 3.64
CA PHE A 77 1.19 6.59 2.22
C PHE A 77 2.34 7.07 1.32
N ASP A 78 2.55 6.39 0.21
CA ASP A 78 3.37 6.90 -0.90
C ASP A 78 2.57 7.96 -1.68
N VAL A 79 2.38 9.13 -1.05
CA VAL A 79 1.58 10.24 -1.63
C VAL A 79 2.08 10.64 -3.02
N PRO A 80 3.41 10.71 -3.29
CA PRO A 80 3.91 10.98 -4.63
C PRO A 80 3.51 9.93 -5.68
N PHE A 81 3.55 8.66 -5.31
CA PHE A 81 3.11 7.56 -6.18
C PHE A 81 1.61 7.62 -6.43
N VAL A 82 0.80 7.72 -5.36
CA VAL A 82 -0.67 7.83 -5.44
C VAL A 82 -1.08 9.01 -6.32
N GLY A 83 -0.47 10.18 -6.13
CA GLY A 83 -0.73 11.36 -6.95
C GLY A 83 -0.40 11.15 -8.42
N ARG A 84 0.73 10.52 -8.72
CA ARG A 84 1.10 10.20 -10.10
C ARG A 84 0.12 9.23 -10.76
N VAL A 85 -0.34 8.21 -10.03
CA VAL A 85 -1.35 7.26 -10.52
C VAL A 85 -2.69 7.97 -10.73
N ALA A 86 -3.09 8.83 -9.80
CA ALA A 86 -4.32 9.62 -9.90
C ALA A 86 -4.32 10.58 -11.09
N LEU A 87 -3.19 11.20 -11.46
CA LEU A 87 -3.09 12.03 -12.67
C LEU A 87 -3.00 11.18 -13.96
N GLY A 88 -2.55 9.92 -13.84
CA GLY A 88 -2.57 8.93 -14.91
C GLY A 88 -1.79 9.33 -16.17
N ALA A 89 -2.45 9.24 -17.32
CA ALA A 89 -1.82 9.56 -18.61
C ALA A 89 -1.40 11.04 -18.72
N TYR A 90 -2.07 11.92 -18.00
CA TYR A 90 -1.77 13.36 -18.00
C TYR A 90 -0.46 13.67 -17.28
N TRP A 91 0.02 12.80 -16.36
CA TRP A 91 1.34 12.95 -15.75
C TRP A 91 2.46 13.10 -16.78
N ARG A 92 2.45 12.28 -17.83
CA ARG A 92 3.46 12.33 -18.90
C ARG A 92 3.30 13.53 -19.86
N ARG A 93 2.14 14.19 -19.83
CA ARG A 93 1.84 15.37 -20.67
C ARG A 93 2.10 16.68 -19.92
N ALA A 94 2.11 16.64 -18.60
CA ALA A 94 2.42 17.79 -17.75
C ALA A 94 3.92 18.15 -17.85
N THR A 95 4.22 19.45 -17.78
CA THR A 95 5.61 19.94 -17.66
C THR A 95 6.17 19.58 -16.27
N GLN A 96 7.50 19.68 -16.12
CA GLN A 96 8.15 19.42 -14.83
C GLN A 96 7.64 20.35 -13.73
N GLU A 97 7.39 21.63 -14.06
CA GLU A 97 6.83 22.62 -13.15
C GLU A 97 5.42 22.24 -12.72
N GLN A 98 4.57 21.85 -13.68
CA GLN A 98 3.21 21.36 -13.40
C GLN A 98 3.20 20.10 -12.56
N GLN A 99 4.10 19.14 -12.81
CA GLN A 99 4.23 17.93 -12.00
C GLN A 99 4.62 18.26 -10.57
N THR A 100 5.58 19.18 -10.38
CA THR A 100 6.04 19.57 -9.05
C THR A 100 4.92 20.28 -8.27
N GLU A 101 4.24 21.21 -8.90
CA GLU A 101 3.12 21.93 -8.29
C GLU A 101 1.94 20.98 -7.98
N TYR A 102 1.60 20.11 -8.93
CA TYR A 102 0.55 19.10 -8.73
C TYR A 102 0.78 18.24 -7.50
N GLN A 103 1.99 17.76 -7.25
CA GLN A 103 2.30 16.94 -6.08
C GLN A 103 2.03 17.65 -4.75
N VAL A 104 2.32 18.95 -4.68
CA VAL A 104 2.02 19.77 -3.49
C VAL A 104 0.51 19.92 -3.33
N LEU A 105 -0.18 20.34 -4.39
CA LEU A 105 -1.62 20.55 -4.39
C LEU A 105 -2.41 19.26 -4.17
N PHE A 106 -1.92 18.13 -4.72
CA PHE A 106 -2.54 16.83 -4.53
C PHE A 106 -2.50 16.39 -3.06
N ARG A 107 -1.35 16.53 -2.40
CA ARG A 107 -1.22 16.22 -0.97
C ARG A 107 -2.20 17.05 -0.15
N ASP A 108 -2.27 18.36 -0.39
CA ASP A 108 -3.18 19.26 0.31
C ASP A 108 -4.65 18.90 0.04
N TYR A 109 -4.97 18.53 -1.21
CA TYR A 109 -6.30 18.06 -1.59
C TYR A 109 -6.69 16.77 -0.83
N ILE A 110 -5.80 15.78 -0.73
CA ILE A 110 -6.06 14.54 0.01
C ILE A 110 -6.30 14.84 1.48
N VAL A 111 -5.42 15.62 2.11
CA VAL A 111 -5.55 15.97 3.53
C VAL A 111 -6.89 16.66 3.78
N LYS A 112 -7.22 17.71 3.04
CA LYS A 112 -8.47 18.47 3.22
C LYS A 112 -9.73 17.65 2.94
N THR A 113 -9.69 16.80 1.90
CA THR A 113 -10.86 15.99 1.52
C THR A 113 -11.17 14.91 2.55
N TYR A 114 -10.14 14.34 3.17
CA TYR A 114 -10.32 13.15 4.00
C TYR A 114 -10.21 13.42 5.50
N ALA A 115 -9.57 14.50 5.97
CA ALA A 115 -9.46 14.80 7.39
C ALA A 115 -10.83 14.92 8.08
N GLU A 116 -11.77 15.69 7.50
CA GLU A 116 -13.12 15.83 8.06
C GLU A 116 -13.88 14.50 8.11
N ARG A 117 -13.75 13.69 7.04
CA ARG A 117 -14.41 12.37 6.98
C ARG A 117 -13.81 11.41 7.99
N PHE A 118 -12.51 11.48 8.18
CA PHE A 118 -11.80 10.67 9.14
C PHE A 118 -12.26 10.98 10.57
N ARG A 119 -12.55 12.23 10.90
CA ARG A 119 -13.09 12.63 12.22
C ARG A 119 -14.49 12.10 12.53
N LEU A 120 -15.23 11.66 11.52
CA LEU A 120 -16.57 11.08 11.70
C LEU A 120 -16.52 9.65 12.23
N PHE A 121 -15.37 8.98 12.14
CA PHE A 121 -15.19 7.67 12.74
C PHE A 121 -15.18 7.78 14.26
N SER A 122 -16.03 6.99 14.93
CA SER A 122 -16.15 6.98 16.38
C SER A 122 -16.64 5.62 16.91
N GLY A 123 -15.74 4.86 17.51
CA GLY A 123 -16.06 3.58 18.12
C GLY A 123 -16.03 2.37 17.20
N GLU A 124 -15.68 2.54 15.93
CA GLU A 124 -15.42 1.45 15.00
C GLU A 124 -14.08 0.76 15.34
N THR A 125 -14.00 -0.52 15.02
CA THR A 125 -12.76 -1.30 15.10
C THR A 125 -12.34 -1.77 13.73
N LEU A 126 -11.03 -1.89 13.50
CA LEU A 126 -10.47 -2.47 12.29
C LEU A 126 -10.03 -3.90 12.59
N GLU A 127 -10.61 -4.87 11.89
CA GLU A 127 -10.27 -6.28 12.02
C GLU A 127 -9.57 -6.77 10.76
N VAL A 128 -8.39 -7.38 10.90
CA VAL A 128 -7.68 -8.01 9.77
C VAL A 128 -8.33 -9.35 9.46
N THR A 129 -8.73 -9.54 8.20
CA THR A 129 -9.40 -10.77 7.74
C THR A 129 -8.51 -11.64 6.87
N GLU A 130 -7.61 -11.04 6.10
CA GLU A 130 -6.73 -11.76 5.19
C GLU A 130 -5.46 -10.96 4.87
N VAL A 131 -4.34 -11.65 4.59
CA VAL A 131 -3.11 -11.06 4.07
C VAL A 131 -2.75 -11.80 2.79
N ILE A 132 -2.63 -11.06 1.68
CA ILE A 132 -2.45 -11.61 0.33
C ILE A 132 -1.14 -11.06 -0.25
N GLU A 133 -0.19 -11.92 -0.49
CA GLU A 133 1.04 -11.59 -1.20
C GLU A 133 0.72 -11.37 -2.69
N VAL A 134 1.15 -10.24 -3.24
CA VAL A 134 0.90 -9.84 -4.64
C VAL A 134 2.18 -9.92 -5.44
N ASP A 135 3.29 -9.47 -4.87
CA ASP A 135 4.64 -9.48 -5.46
C ASP A 135 5.68 -9.56 -4.32
N GLU A 136 6.97 -9.63 -4.63
CA GLU A 136 8.07 -9.75 -3.67
C GLU A 136 8.07 -8.67 -2.58
N ASP A 137 7.62 -7.46 -2.92
CA ASP A 137 7.55 -6.32 -2.01
C ASP A 137 6.14 -5.70 -1.91
N GLU A 138 5.11 -6.31 -2.51
CA GLU A 138 3.74 -5.80 -2.48
C GLU A 138 2.78 -6.82 -1.86
N THR A 139 2.02 -6.37 -0.87
CA THR A 139 1.05 -7.16 -0.10
C THR A 139 -0.26 -6.42 0.00
N VAL A 140 -1.37 -7.13 -0.11
CA VAL A 140 -2.69 -6.61 0.25
C VAL A 140 -3.06 -7.12 1.62
N VAL A 141 -3.26 -6.21 2.57
CA VAL A 141 -3.84 -6.50 3.88
C VAL A 141 -5.33 -6.17 3.79
N ARG A 142 -6.17 -7.19 3.88
CA ARG A 142 -7.62 -7.04 3.88
C ARG A 142 -8.13 -6.87 5.29
N THR A 143 -8.99 -5.90 5.49
CA THR A 143 -9.59 -5.60 6.78
C THR A 143 -11.08 -5.35 6.64
N GLU A 144 -11.78 -5.43 7.77
CA GLU A 144 -13.15 -4.93 7.91
C GLU A 144 -13.20 -3.85 8.97
N ILE A 145 -13.83 -2.73 8.64
CA ILE A 145 -14.25 -1.75 9.65
C ILE A 145 -15.56 -2.29 10.23
N VAL A 146 -15.50 -2.69 11.49
CA VAL A 146 -16.63 -3.23 12.23
C VAL A 146 -17.33 -2.10 12.96
N HIS A 147 -18.60 -1.90 12.62
CA HIS A 147 -19.47 -0.90 13.22
C HIS A 147 -20.51 -1.58 14.14
N PRO A 148 -20.80 -1.05 15.33
CA PRO A 148 -21.75 -1.69 16.26
C PRO A 148 -23.17 -1.84 15.71
N ASP A 149 -23.63 -0.88 14.93
CA ASP A 149 -25.01 -0.74 14.50
C ASP A 149 -25.22 -0.77 12.97
N ASP A 150 -24.11 -0.68 12.19
CA ASP A 150 -24.13 -0.64 10.71
C ASP A 150 -23.41 -1.85 10.10
N PRO A 151 -23.64 -2.17 8.82
CA PRO A 151 -22.88 -3.20 8.11
C PRO A 151 -21.37 -2.92 8.13
N ASN A 152 -20.58 -3.98 8.26
CA ASN A 152 -19.13 -3.89 8.13
C ASN A 152 -18.73 -3.34 6.75
N ILE A 153 -17.63 -2.60 6.70
CA ILE A 153 -17.07 -2.03 5.47
C ILE A 153 -15.76 -2.73 5.17
N SER A 154 -15.66 -3.37 4.00
CA SER A 154 -14.41 -3.99 3.56
C SER A 154 -13.41 -2.94 3.10
N VAL A 155 -12.16 -3.04 3.60
CA VAL A 155 -11.05 -2.17 3.22
C VAL A 155 -9.81 -3.01 2.94
N ASP A 156 -9.31 -2.97 1.70
CA ASP A 156 -8.06 -3.59 1.32
C ASP A 156 -6.96 -2.52 1.22
N TRP A 157 -5.85 -2.74 1.92
CA TRP A 157 -4.68 -1.88 1.94
C TRP A 157 -3.58 -2.47 1.06
N HIS A 158 -3.29 -1.83 -0.05
CA HIS A 158 -2.20 -2.23 -0.92
C HIS A 158 -0.89 -1.61 -0.40
N VAL A 159 -0.04 -2.43 0.19
CA VAL A 159 1.18 -2.01 0.90
C VAL A 159 2.41 -2.45 0.11
N ARG A 160 3.36 -1.53 -0.08
CA ARG A 160 4.73 -1.86 -0.48
C ARG A 160 5.61 -1.91 0.75
N THR A 161 6.34 -3.03 0.91
CA THR A 161 7.31 -3.21 1.99
C THR A 161 8.72 -2.91 1.48
N GLY A 162 9.34 -1.89 2.05
CA GLY A 162 10.71 -1.49 1.71
C GLY A 162 11.72 -1.89 2.78
N ALA A 163 13.00 -1.66 2.47
CA ALA A 163 14.08 -1.88 3.43
C ALA A 163 14.06 -0.86 4.59
N GLU A 164 13.64 0.36 4.32
CA GLU A 164 13.63 1.47 5.28
C GLU A 164 12.22 1.86 5.76
N SER A 165 11.21 1.64 4.93
CA SER A 165 9.82 2.01 5.24
C SER A 165 8.81 1.18 4.47
N ASN A 166 7.64 0.98 5.08
CA ASN A 166 6.46 0.44 4.42
C ASN A 166 5.52 1.59 4.09
N LEU A 167 4.87 1.56 2.92
CA LEU A 167 3.98 2.62 2.45
C LEU A 167 2.75 2.04 1.76
N ILE A 168 1.59 2.64 2.01
CA ILE A 168 0.35 2.32 1.31
C ILE A 168 0.40 2.97 -0.09
N LEU A 169 0.17 2.15 -1.11
CA LEU A 169 0.11 2.55 -2.52
C LEU A 169 -1.32 2.83 -2.99
N ASP A 170 -2.30 2.16 -2.39
CA ASP A 170 -3.71 2.30 -2.71
C ASP A 170 -4.59 1.79 -1.58
N VAL A 171 -5.82 2.26 -1.54
CA VAL A 171 -6.89 1.76 -0.66
C VAL A 171 -8.08 1.37 -1.51
N ILE A 172 -8.63 0.18 -1.24
CA ILE A 172 -9.82 -0.32 -1.94
C ILE A 172 -10.93 -0.45 -0.90
N ILE A 173 -11.97 0.35 -1.04
CA ILE A 173 -13.11 0.39 -0.12
C ILE A 173 -14.32 -0.19 -0.86
N GLU A 174 -14.92 -1.25 -0.33
CA GLU A 174 -16.05 -1.94 -0.97
C GLU A 174 -15.78 -2.29 -2.45
N GLY A 175 -14.52 -2.71 -2.76
CA GLY A 175 -14.08 -3.02 -4.11
C GLY A 175 -13.76 -1.81 -5.00
N LEU A 176 -13.96 -0.58 -4.52
CA LEU A 176 -13.66 0.65 -5.25
C LEU A 176 -12.25 1.16 -4.91
N ARG A 177 -11.37 1.11 -5.88
CA ARG A 177 -9.98 1.55 -5.77
C ARG A 177 -9.88 3.08 -5.75
N LEU A 178 -9.28 3.63 -4.70
CA LEU A 178 -9.17 5.08 -4.49
C LEU A 178 -8.42 5.77 -5.64
N THR A 179 -7.25 5.24 -6.02
CA THR A 179 -6.45 5.82 -7.11
C THR A 179 -7.21 5.84 -8.43
N ARG A 180 -8.02 4.83 -8.70
CA ARG A 180 -8.86 4.77 -9.91
C ARG A 180 -9.96 5.84 -9.88
N THR A 181 -10.67 5.96 -8.75
CA THR A 181 -11.72 6.97 -8.58
C THR A 181 -11.16 8.38 -8.75
N LEU A 182 -10.00 8.66 -8.17
CA LEU A 182 -9.31 9.93 -8.34
C LEU A 182 -8.90 10.17 -9.80
N ASN A 183 -8.38 9.13 -10.47
CA ASN A 183 -7.98 9.22 -11.88
C ASN A 183 -9.16 9.52 -12.79
N GLU A 184 -10.28 8.84 -12.62
CA GLU A 184 -11.51 9.10 -13.39
C GLU A 184 -11.99 10.54 -13.19
N ASN A 185 -12.06 11.02 -11.95
CA ASN A 185 -12.46 12.39 -11.63
C ASN A 185 -11.52 13.45 -12.21
N PHE A 186 -10.21 13.29 -12.06
CA PHE A 186 -9.23 14.24 -12.55
C PHE A 186 -9.15 14.24 -14.09
N SER A 187 -9.25 13.07 -14.70
CA SER A 187 -9.30 12.93 -16.15
C SER A 187 -10.52 13.61 -16.74
N ASP A 188 -11.68 13.50 -16.10
CA ASP A 188 -12.91 14.17 -16.54
C ASP A 188 -12.78 15.70 -16.46
N ILE A 189 -12.22 16.23 -15.36
CA ILE A 189 -11.95 17.68 -15.21
C ILE A 189 -11.04 18.18 -16.33
N ILE A 190 -9.91 17.49 -16.56
CA ILE A 190 -8.95 17.88 -17.59
C ILE A 190 -9.57 17.78 -18.98
N ARG A 191 -10.31 16.70 -19.25
CA ARG A 191 -10.97 16.49 -20.55
C ARG A 191 -11.99 17.57 -20.87
N VAL A 192 -12.85 17.92 -19.90
CA VAL A 192 -13.84 19.01 -20.04
C VAL A 192 -13.14 20.37 -20.23
N GLY A 193 -11.98 20.56 -19.60
CA GLY A 193 -11.14 21.74 -19.75
C GLY A 193 -10.26 21.78 -21.00
N GLY A 194 -10.57 20.97 -22.04
CA GLY A 194 -9.84 20.98 -23.31
C GLY A 194 -8.57 20.13 -23.31
N GLY A 195 -8.34 19.31 -22.28
CA GLY A 195 -7.17 18.43 -22.19
C GLY A 195 -5.94 19.08 -21.57
N ASP A 196 -6.08 20.26 -20.99
CA ASP A 196 -5.00 21.01 -20.33
C ASP A 196 -4.97 20.67 -18.82
N VAL A 197 -3.81 20.26 -18.33
CA VAL A 197 -3.56 19.95 -16.91
C VAL A 197 -3.74 21.19 -16.04
N GLU A 198 -3.50 22.38 -16.59
CA GLU A 198 -3.64 23.66 -15.88
C GLU A 198 -5.04 23.86 -15.30
N VAL A 199 -6.08 23.34 -15.94
CA VAL A 199 -7.46 23.40 -15.44
C VAL A 199 -7.62 22.66 -14.11
N LEU A 200 -6.97 21.50 -13.98
CA LEU A 200 -6.96 20.76 -12.71
C LEU A 200 -6.13 21.51 -11.65
N LEU A 201 -4.96 22.01 -12.02
CA LEU A 201 -4.11 22.79 -11.09
C LEU A 201 -4.86 23.98 -10.53
N GLN A 202 -5.56 24.73 -11.39
CA GLN A 202 -6.38 25.86 -10.95
C GLN A 202 -7.46 25.44 -9.97
N LEU A 203 -8.19 24.36 -10.25
CA LEU A 203 -9.20 23.82 -9.32
C LEU A 203 -8.60 23.43 -7.98
N LEU A 204 -7.43 22.80 -7.98
CA LEU A 204 -6.75 22.39 -6.75
C LEU A 204 -6.25 23.59 -5.94
N ARG A 205 -5.73 24.67 -6.61
CA ARG A 205 -5.36 25.94 -5.96
C ARG A 205 -6.58 26.59 -5.30
N ASP A 206 -7.70 26.66 -6.02
CA ASP A 206 -8.92 27.26 -5.51
C ASP A 206 -9.44 26.50 -4.28
N ARG A 207 -9.35 25.18 -4.28
CA ARG A 207 -9.69 24.36 -3.11
C ARG A 207 -8.68 24.53 -1.96
N ALA A 208 -7.41 24.75 -2.26
CA ALA A 208 -6.41 25.05 -1.25
C ALA A 208 -6.62 26.42 -0.59
N ALA A 209 -7.14 27.38 -1.33
CA ALA A 209 -7.33 28.78 -0.85
C ALA A 209 -8.67 29.02 -0.11
N ASN A 210 -9.70 28.21 -0.35
CA ASN A 210 -11.05 28.41 0.18
C ASN A 210 -11.25 27.73 1.54
N ILE A 211 -10.39 28.11 2.51
CA ILE A 211 -10.52 27.69 3.91
C ILE A 211 -10.18 28.88 4.81
#